data_8818f2043ef8e17bf84f0f19f172c728
#
_entry.id   8818f2043ef8e17bf84f0f19f172c728
#
_cell.length_a   1.000
_cell.length_b   1.000
_cell.length_c   1.000
_cell.angle_alpha   90.00
_cell.angle_beta   90.00
_cell.angle_gamma   90.00
#
_symmetry.space_group_name_H-M   'P 1'
#
loop_
_entity.id
_entity.type
_entity.pdbx_description
1 polymer ?
#
loop_
_entity_poly.entity_id
_entity_poly.type
_entity_poly.pdbx_seq_one_letter_code
_entity_poly.pdbx_strand_id
1 'polypeptide(L)'
;MRRRFAFMTIVFVFLIFLTSCSSRKKEDKIEIFDSNDIKIAETEKQDELDYISDFIEMSVENVNDKKFENYFKEIPDDAIKSYHFIFTNGNEGTKIDFYIYENYPYITMEGVPMITTPLTWELSKEDLKEFNDIVQELKDMDNKR
;
A
#
# COMPACT_ATOMS: atom_id res chain seq x y z
N MET A 1 14.56 -21.38 10.85
CA MET A 1 14.62 -20.16 11.68
C MET A 1 14.92 -18.87 10.88
N ARG A 2 15.86 -18.85 9.95
CA ARG A 2 16.18 -17.63 9.15
C ARG A 2 15.01 -17.06 8.31
N ARG A 3 14.09 -17.89 7.82
CA ARG A 3 12.96 -17.47 6.95
C ARG A 3 11.84 -16.73 7.70
N ARG A 4 11.64 -16.99 8.99
CA ARG A 4 10.65 -16.28 9.82
C ARG A 4 11.12 -14.87 10.20
N PHE A 5 12.43 -14.64 10.24
CA PHE A 5 13.00 -13.33 10.54
C PHE A 5 12.82 -12.33 9.39
N ALA A 6 12.93 -12.77 8.12
CA ALA A 6 12.77 -11.87 6.98
C ALA A 6 11.33 -11.33 6.86
N PHE A 7 10.34 -12.20 7.15
CA PHE A 7 8.93 -11.81 7.12
C PHE A 7 8.58 -10.82 8.24
N MET A 8 9.08 -11.09 9.45
CA MET A 8 8.94 -10.19 10.59
C MET A 8 9.61 -8.83 10.34
N THR A 9 10.66 -8.80 9.52
CA THR A 9 11.38 -7.56 9.19
C THR A 9 10.57 -6.69 8.22
N ILE A 10 9.84 -7.27 7.26
CA ILE A 10 8.99 -6.51 6.31
C ILE A 10 7.81 -5.88 7.06
N VAL A 11 7.12 -6.65 7.90
CA VAL A 11 6.03 -6.16 8.76
C VAL A 11 6.56 -5.11 9.76
N PHE A 12 7.76 -5.31 10.32
CA PHE A 12 8.37 -4.40 11.28
C PHE A 12 8.82 -3.08 10.65
N VAL A 13 9.27 -3.10 9.39
CA VAL A 13 9.58 -1.86 8.63
C VAL A 13 8.31 -1.05 8.40
N PHE A 14 7.18 -1.69 8.12
CA PHE A 14 5.89 -1.02 7.97
C PHE A 14 5.41 -0.36 9.27
N LEU A 15 5.59 -1.04 10.42
CA LEU A 15 5.23 -0.52 11.75
C LEU A 15 6.11 0.66 12.21
N ILE A 16 7.37 0.75 11.76
CA ILE A 16 8.27 1.86 12.12
C ILE A 16 7.80 3.19 11.52
N PHE A 17 7.11 3.16 10.38
CA PHE A 17 6.54 4.37 9.77
C PHE A 17 5.43 5.01 10.61
N LEU A 18 4.76 4.25 11.47
CA LEU A 18 3.61 4.73 12.24
C LEU A 18 3.95 5.24 13.66
N THR A 19 5.18 5.02 14.17
CA THR A 19 5.49 5.27 15.59
C THR A 19 6.42 6.46 15.87
N SER A 20 6.74 7.32 14.90
CA SER A 20 7.62 8.45 15.11
C SER A 20 6.94 9.57 15.91
N CYS A 21 7.23 9.64 17.19
CA CYS A 21 6.75 10.67 18.12
C CYS A 21 7.65 11.91 18.14
N SER A 22 7.02 13.09 17.97
CA SER A 22 7.44 14.42 18.48
C SER A 22 8.47 15.26 17.73
N SER A 23 8.01 16.30 17.15
CA SER A 23 8.21 17.76 17.08
C SER A 23 8.03 18.31 15.66
N ARG A 24 7.08 19.22 15.49
CA ARG A 24 6.55 19.83 14.25
C ARG A 24 6.44 18.81 13.11
N LYS A 25 5.51 17.86 13.29
CA LYS A 25 5.23 16.82 12.32
C LYS A 25 4.71 17.45 11.05
N LYS A 26 5.45 17.27 9.96
CA LYS A 26 4.75 17.11 8.69
C LYS A 26 3.90 15.87 8.86
N GLU A 27 2.62 15.97 8.59
CA GLU A 27 1.69 14.85 8.77
C GLU A 27 1.96 13.80 7.71
N ASP A 28 1.81 12.54 8.11
CA ASP A 28 1.81 11.43 7.17
C ASP A 28 0.60 11.61 6.25
N LYS A 29 0.73 11.22 4.99
CA LYS A 29 -0.37 11.35 4.04
C LYS A 29 -0.41 10.22 3.03
N ILE A 30 -1.60 9.99 2.50
CA ILE A 30 -1.83 9.12 1.36
C ILE A 30 -2.44 9.95 0.24
N GLU A 31 -1.84 9.85 -0.95
CA GLU A 31 -2.38 10.40 -2.19
C GLU A 31 -2.78 9.25 -3.10
N ILE A 32 -3.94 9.36 -3.75
CA ILE A 32 -4.49 8.33 -4.64
C ILE A 32 -4.64 8.92 -6.04
N PHE A 33 -4.13 8.20 -7.02
CA PHE A 33 -4.17 8.55 -8.43
C PHE A 33 -4.92 7.48 -9.21
N ASP A 34 -5.60 7.89 -10.28
CA ASP A 34 -6.24 6.99 -11.22
C ASP A 34 -5.24 6.43 -12.26
N SER A 35 -5.76 5.66 -13.22
CA SER A 35 -4.99 5.07 -14.32
C SER A 35 -4.33 6.08 -15.26
N ASN A 36 -4.70 7.36 -15.20
CA ASN A 36 -4.13 8.46 -15.99
C ASN A 36 -3.19 9.35 -15.18
N ASP A 37 -2.77 8.89 -13.99
CA ASP A 37 -1.97 9.64 -13.03
C ASP A 37 -2.63 10.96 -12.57
N ILE A 38 -3.98 11.02 -12.59
CA ILE A 38 -4.74 12.14 -12.06
C ILE A 38 -5.04 11.87 -10.59
N LYS A 39 -4.64 12.78 -9.71
CA LYS A 39 -4.96 12.67 -8.28
C LYS A 39 -6.47 12.76 -8.07
N ILE A 40 -7.04 11.73 -7.46
CA ILE A 40 -8.48 11.57 -7.24
C ILE A 40 -8.89 11.65 -5.78
N ALA A 41 -7.94 11.48 -4.84
CA ALA A 41 -8.17 11.69 -3.42
C ALA A 41 -6.85 11.90 -2.67
N GLU A 42 -6.92 12.50 -1.49
CA GLU A 42 -5.81 12.51 -0.53
C GLU A 42 -6.36 12.57 0.91
N THR A 43 -5.61 12.02 1.85
CA THR A 43 -5.91 12.11 3.27
C THR A 43 -4.67 12.25 4.12
N GLU A 44 -4.81 13.01 5.22
CA GLU A 44 -3.85 13.17 6.32
C GLU A 44 -4.47 12.75 7.65
N LYS A 45 -5.72 12.29 7.64
CA LYS A 45 -6.42 11.86 8.84
C LYS A 45 -5.91 10.51 9.33
N GLN A 46 -5.53 10.44 10.59
CA GLN A 46 -4.90 9.27 11.18
C GLN A 46 -5.78 8.01 11.09
N ASP A 47 -7.07 8.13 11.32
CA ASP A 47 -8.01 7.02 11.22
C ASP A 47 -8.14 6.43 9.81
N GLU A 48 -8.11 7.28 8.79
CA GLU A 48 -8.11 6.85 7.39
C GLU A 48 -6.75 6.23 7.00
N LEU A 49 -5.63 6.82 7.48
CA LEU A 49 -4.28 6.29 7.28
C LEU A 49 -4.14 4.91 7.91
N ASP A 50 -4.59 4.74 9.15
CA ASP A 50 -4.54 3.48 9.88
C ASP A 50 -5.38 2.43 9.18
N TYR A 51 -6.61 2.76 8.73
CA TYR A 51 -7.49 1.84 8.03
C TYR A 51 -6.87 1.30 6.73
N ILE A 52 -6.28 2.18 5.90
CA ILE A 52 -5.63 1.76 4.66
C ILE A 52 -4.37 0.93 4.94
N SER A 53 -3.61 1.30 5.97
CA SER A 53 -2.42 0.56 6.38
C SER A 53 -2.75 -0.84 6.88
N ASP A 54 -3.77 -0.96 7.74
CA ASP A 54 -4.27 -2.24 8.26
C ASP A 54 -4.78 -3.14 7.12
N PHE A 55 -5.46 -2.55 6.14
CA PHE A 55 -5.91 -3.27 4.95
C PHE A 55 -4.72 -3.87 4.16
N ILE A 56 -3.68 -3.07 3.91
CA ILE A 56 -2.49 -3.54 3.19
C ILE A 56 -1.81 -4.65 3.99
N GLU A 57 -1.67 -4.50 5.32
CA GLU A 57 -1.09 -5.51 6.19
C GLU A 57 -1.88 -6.83 6.13
N MET A 58 -3.22 -6.77 6.24
CA MET A 58 -4.09 -7.93 6.12
C MET A 58 -3.95 -8.61 4.74
N SER A 59 -3.85 -7.85 3.67
CA SER A 59 -3.68 -8.41 2.32
C SER A 59 -2.37 -9.19 2.18
N VAL A 60 -1.29 -8.73 2.83
CA VAL A 60 -0.01 -9.45 2.91
C VAL A 60 -0.16 -10.74 3.73
N GLU A 61 -0.91 -10.70 4.83
CA GLU A 61 -1.14 -11.87 5.68
C GLU A 61 -2.03 -12.93 5.01
N ASN A 62 -2.95 -12.50 4.15
CA ASN A 62 -3.87 -13.37 3.43
C ASN A 62 -3.24 -14.11 2.24
N VAL A 63 -1.98 -13.81 1.90
CA VAL A 63 -1.28 -14.52 0.83
C VAL A 63 -1.25 -16.02 1.12
N ASN A 64 -1.90 -16.80 0.25
CA ASN A 64 -1.90 -18.25 0.33
C ASN A 64 -0.49 -18.79 0.22
N ASP A 65 -0.15 -19.74 1.12
CA ASP A 65 1.17 -20.37 1.16
C ASP A 65 2.30 -19.31 1.28
N LYS A 66 2.52 -18.83 2.50
CA LYS A 66 3.48 -17.75 2.87
C LYS A 66 4.94 -18.05 2.50
N LYS A 67 5.16 -18.50 1.26
CA LYS A 67 6.49 -18.65 0.69
C LYS A 67 6.97 -17.30 0.19
N PHE A 68 8.24 -17.03 0.40
CA PHE A 68 8.89 -15.79 -0.02
C PHE A 68 8.66 -15.47 -1.52
N GLU A 69 8.67 -16.48 -2.37
CA GLU A 69 8.40 -16.36 -3.80
C GLU A 69 7.03 -15.79 -4.16
N ASN A 70 6.03 -15.93 -3.27
CA ASN A 70 4.68 -15.42 -3.51
C ASN A 70 4.57 -13.89 -3.32
N TYR A 71 5.61 -13.25 -2.84
CA TYR A 71 5.71 -11.78 -2.73
C TYR A 71 6.54 -11.15 -3.85
N PHE A 72 6.98 -11.95 -4.81
CA PHE A 72 7.73 -11.51 -5.99
C PHE A 72 7.10 -12.05 -7.27
N LYS A 73 5.78 -11.90 -7.39
CA LYS A 73 5.07 -12.26 -8.60
C LYS A 73 5.52 -11.38 -9.74
N GLU A 74 5.76 -11.98 -10.90
CA GLU A 74 5.99 -11.22 -12.13
C GLU A 74 4.65 -10.62 -12.59
N ILE A 75 4.70 -9.34 -12.90
CA ILE A 75 3.53 -8.64 -13.44
C ILE A 75 3.49 -8.93 -14.94
N PRO A 76 2.35 -9.43 -15.47
CA PRO A 76 2.19 -9.62 -16.90
C PRO A 76 2.37 -8.32 -17.70
N ASP A 77 2.94 -8.42 -18.91
CA ASP A 77 3.20 -7.27 -19.77
C ASP A 77 1.93 -6.50 -20.16
N ASP A 78 0.78 -7.16 -20.12
CA ASP A 78 -0.53 -6.59 -20.42
C ASP A 78 -1.30 -6.11 -19.17
N ALA A 79 -0.63 -6.02 -18.03
CA ALA A 79 -1.24 -5.51 -16.81
C ALA A 79 -1.56 -4.01 -16.94
N ILE A 80 -2.81 -3.67 -16.62
CA ILE A 80 -3.32 -2.30 -16.66
C ILE A 80 -3.42 -1.77 -15.23
N LYS A 81 -2.69 -0.71 -14.91
CA LYS A 81 -2.78 -0.05 -13.60
C LYS A 81 -4.15 0.62 -13.47
N SER A 82 -4.87 0.35 -12.38
CA SER A 82 -6.14 1.02 -12.06
C SER A 82 -5.94 2.16 -11.07
N TYR A 83 -5.15 1.93 -10.02
CA TYR A 83 -4.85 2.92 -9.01
C TYR A 83 -3.38 2.91 -8.64
N HIS A 84 -2.89 4.12 -8.27
CA HIS A 84 -1.58 4.34 -7.70
C HIS A 84 -1.73 5.09 -6.38
N PHE A 85 -1.23 4.52 -5.30
CA PHE A 85 -1.22 5.11 -3.97
C PHE A 85 0.19 5.54 -3.62
N ILE A 86 0.34 6.73 -3.09
CA ILE A 86 1.60 7.23 -2.57
C ILE A 86 1.45 7.48 -1.07
N PHE A 87 2.09 6.64 -0.26
CA PHE A 87 2.25 6.86 1.16
C PHE A 87 3.46 7.74 1.40
N THR A 88 3.28 8.88 2.03
CA THR A 88 4.37 9.79 2.40
C THR A 88 4.49 9.84 3.91
N ASN A 89 5.67 9.47 4.43
CA ASN A 89 6.02 9.75 5.82
C ASN A 89 6.40 11.22 5.96
N GLY A 90 5.63 11.95 6.75
CA GLY A 90 5.79 13.39 6.89
C GLY A 90 7.11 13.80 7.55
N ASN A 91 7.64 13.00 8.47
CA ASN A 91 8.87 13.32 9.18
C ASN A 91 10.13 13.09 8.33
N GLU A 92 10.16 11.97 7.59
CA GLU A 92 11.33 11.54 6.83
C GLU A 92 11.24 11.93 5.36
N GLY A 93 10.04 12.24 4.87
CA GLY A 93 9.76 12.49 3.46
C GLY A 93 9.88 11.23 2.59
N THR A 94 9.98 10.04 3.21
CA THR A 94 10.03 8.77 2.51
C THR A 94 8.69 8.51 1.86
N LYS A 95 8.72 7.98 0.63
CA LYS A 95 7.53 7.61 -0.13
C LYS A 95 7.55 6.13 -0.44
N ILE A 96 6.39 5.50 -0.30
CA ILE A 96 6.14 4.12 -0.71
C ILE A 96 4.99 4.15 -1.70
N ASP A 97 5.20 3.55 -2.84
CA ASP A 97 4.23 3.49 -3.93
C ASP A 97 3.54 2.13 -3.95
N PHE A 98 2.22 2.12 -4.09
CA PHE A 98 1.41 0.92 -4.28
C PHE A 98 0.63 1.03 -5.58
N TYR A 99 0.71 -0.01 -6.39
CA TYR A 99 -0.02 -0.11 -7.66
C TYR A 99 -1.01 -1.27 -7.59
N ILE A 100 -2.23 -0.99 -8.01
CA ILE A 100 -3.31 -1.98 -8.17
C ILE A 100 -3.63 -2.09 -9.65
N TYR A 101 -4.00 -3.28 -10.10
CA TYR A 101 -4.25 -3.57 -11.49
C TYR A 101 -5.72 -3.89 -11.74
N GLU A 102 -6.25 -3.46 -12.90
CA GLU A 102 -7.64 -3.66 -13.28
C GLU A 102 -7.91 -5.10 -13.72
N ASN A 103 -6.99 -5.67 -14.49
CA ASN A 103 -7.14 -6.97 -15.15
C ASN A 103 -6.45 -8.13 -14.43
N TYR A 104 -5.74 -7.86 -13.34
CA TYR A 104 -5.07 -8.87 -12.51
C TYR A 104 -5.27 -8.56 -11.02
N PRO A 105 -5.48 -9.59 -10.18
CA PRO A 105 -5.65 -9.40 -8.74
C PRO A 105 -4.29 -9.23 -8.03
N TYR A 106 -3.48 -8.31 -8.50
CA TYR A 106 -2.16 -8.04 -7.92
C TYR A 106 -2.09 -6.66 -7.29
N ILE A 107 -1.26 -6.57 -6.26
CA ILE A 107 -0.76 -5.32 -5.71
C ILE A 107 0.76 -5.34 -5.75
N THR A 108 1.36 -4.23 -6.15
CA THR A 108 2.81 -4.04 -6.18
C THR A 108 3.20 -2.91 -5.26
N MET A 109 4.22 -3.13 -4.44
CA MET A 109 4.80 -2.13 -3.55
C MET A 109 6.23 -1.81 -3.98
N GLU A 110 6.53 -0.52 -4.12
CA GLU A 110 7.84 0.02 -4.48
C GLU A 110 8.29 1.12 -3.50
N GLY A 111 9.56 1.48 -3.53
CA GLY A 111 10.08 2.60 -2.73
C GLY A 111 10.37 2.26 -1.28
N VAL A 112 10.28 0.98 -0.88
CA VAL A 112 10.63 0.57 0.48
C VAL A 112 12.13 0.72 0.70
N PRO A 113 12.56 1.46 1.75
CA PRO A 113 13.98 1.62 2.04
C PRO A 113 14.72 0.28 2.12
N MET A 114 15.89 0.19 1.50
CA MET A 114 16.75 -0.99 1.42
C MET A 114 16.21 -2.18 0.60
N ILE A 115 14.99 -2.09 0.05
CA ILE A 115 14.44 -3.09 -0.86
C ILE A 115 14.42 -2.51 -2.26
N THR A 116 15.26 -3.06 -3.15
CA THR A 116 15.42 -2.55 -4.53
C THR A 116 14.50 -3.22 -5.53
N THR A 117 13.95 -4.38 -5.17
CA THR A 117 13.06 -5.15 -6.03
C THR A 117 11.62 -4.90 -5.61
N PRO A 118 10.70 -4.57 -6.54
CA PRO A 118 9.29 -4.45 -6.23
C PRO A 118 8.75 -5.72 -5.56
N LEU A 119 7.92 -5.53 -4.55
CA LEU A 119 7.18 -6.62 -3.91
C LEU A 119 5.80 -6.69 -4.56
N THR A 120 5.45 -7.85 -5.11
CA THR A 120 4.15 -8.07 -5.76
C THR A 120 3.51 -9.34 -5.21
N TRP A 121 2.27 -9.22 -4.76
CA TRP A 121 1.48 -10.37 -4.28
C TRP A 121 0.06 -10.36 -4.82
N GLU A 122 -0.60 -11.50 -4.72
CA GLU A 122 -1.97 -11.67 -5.19
C GLU A 122 -2.95 -11.30 -4.09
N LEU A 123 -3.93 -10.47 -4.43
CA LEU A 123 -5.07 -10.12 -3.58
C LEU A 123 -6.15 -11.20 -3.68
N SER A 124 -6.82 -11.49 -2.58
CA SER A 124 -8.06 -12.26 -2.62
C SER A 124 -9.17 -11.45 -3.31
N LYS A 125 -10.25 -12.11 -3.70
CA LYS A 125 -11.41 -11.41 -4.28
C LYS A 125 -12.07 -10.46 -3.28
N GLU A 126 -12.07 -10.86 -2.03
CA GLU A 126 -12.57 -10.08 -0.91
C GLU A 126 -11.71 -8.83 -0.70
N ASP A 127 -10.39 -8.99 -0.65
CA ASP A 127 -9.45 -7.88 -0.49
C ASP A 127 -9.56 -6.89 -1.66
N LEU A 128 -9.65 -7.38 -2.91
CA LEU A 128 -9.79 -6.53 -4.08
C LEU A 128 -11.09 -5.73 -4.06
N LYS A 129 -12.19 -6.35 -3.60
CA LYS A 129 -13.47 -5.66 -3.45
C LYS A 129 -13.39 -4.57 -2.38
N GLU A 130 -12.87 -4.91 -1.20
CA GLU A 130 -12.72 -3.97 -0.09
C GLU A 130 -11.85 -2.78 -0.49
N PHE A 131 -10.77 -3.04 -1.23
CA PHE A 131 -9.91 -2.00 -1.75
C PHE A 131 -10.65 -1.00 -2.67
N ASN A 132 -11.46 -1.50 -3.59
CA ASN A 132 -12.27 -0.65 -4.46
C ASN A 132 -13.30 0.16 -3.66
N ASP A 133 -13.89 -0.43 -2.61
CA ASP A 133 -14.83 0.25 -1.73
C ASP A 133 -14.12 1.40 -0.96
N ILE A 134 -12.91 1.18 -0.46
CA ILE A 134 -12.06 2.22 0.19
C ILE A 134 -11.80 3.39 -0.77
N VAL A 135 -11.38 3.11 -2.00
CA VAL A 135 -11.12 4.16 -3.00
C VAL A 135 -12.36 4.99 -3.26
N GLN A 136 -13.51 4.33 -3.40
CA GLN A 136 -14.76 5.03 -3.67
C GLN A 136 -15.18 5.92 -2.49
N GLU A 137 -15.04 5.43 -1.28
CA GLU A 137 -15.36 6.19 -0.06
C GLU A 137 -14.47 7.46 0.06
N LEU A 138 -13.18 7.33 -0.17
CA LEU A 138 -12.25 8.47 -0.13
C LEU A 138 -12.56 9.50 -1.21
N LYS A 139 -12.90 9.07 -2.43
CA LYS A 139 -13.33 9.98 -3.52
C LYS A 139 -14.60 10.75 -3.14
N ASP A 140 -15.57 10.06 -2.53
CA ASP A 140 -16.83 10.68 -2.12
C ASP A 140 -16.63 11.69 -0.97
N MET A 141 -15.65 11.47 -0.10
CA MET A 141 -15.28 12.40 0.96
C MET A 141 -14.56 13.64 0.41
N ASP A 142 -13.64 13.46 -0.52
CA ASP A 142 -12.89 14.58 -1.13
C ASP A 142 -13.81 15.49 -1.95
N ASN A 143 -14.79 14.95 -2.66
CA ASN A 143 -15.78 15.70 -3.41
C ASN A 143 -16.75 16.53 -2.53
N LYS A 144 -16.79 16.29 -1.24
CA LYS A 144 -17.63 17.02 -0.26
C LYS A 144 -16.91 18.18 0.41
N ARG A 145 -15.63 18.35 0.16
CA ARG A 145 -14.78 19.43 0.69
C ARG A 145 -14.73 20.61 -0.29
#